data_07db26f52db4435ce2c174d22b582eb1
#
_entry.id   07db26f52db4435ce2c174d22b582eb1
#
_cell.length_a   1.000
_cell.length_b   1.000
_cell.length_c   1.000
_cell.angle_alpha   90.00
_cell.angle_beta   90.00
_cell.angle_gamma   90.00
#
_symmetry.space_group_name_H-M   'P 1'
#
loop_
_entity.id
_entity.type
_entity.pdbx_description
1 polymer ?
#
loop_
_entity_poly.entity_id
_entity_poly.type
_entity_poly.pdbx_seq_one_letter_code
_entity_poly.pdbx_strand_id
1 'polypeptide(L)'
;SLVGSEMCIETDTIDITTLANALTQYKKANDITIDAYSNGMVKAHVTVTNSEQSFATFTIPYHSGWSVTVDGKKQEVKKALGFFMGVSLTEGEHEIVWSYTPPGLHLGMFISISSLLLLIFLWKKHKNE
;
A
#
# COMPACT_ATOMS: atom_id res chain seq x y z
N SER A 1 -44.89 28.17 5.92
CA SER A 1 -44.77 27.68 7.27
C SER A 1 -44.38 26.20 7.26
N LEU A 2 -43.11 25.92 7.03
CA LEU A 2 -42.54 24.58 7.17
C LEU A 2 -41.88 24.47 8.54
N VAL A 3 -42.70 24.59 9.56
CA VAL A 3 -42.30 24.19 10.90
C VAL A 3 -42.87 22.81 11.10
N GLY A 4 -42.03 21.81 10.99
CA GLY A 4 -42.45 20.44 11.21
C GLY A 4 -41.83 19.41 10.30
N SER A 5 -40.74 19.71 9.60
CA SER A 5 -39.81 18.64 9.29
C SER A 5 -39.07 18.35 10.59
N GLU A 6 -39.75 17.63 11.48
CA GLU A 6 -39.06 16.77 12.39
C GLU A 6 -38.08 16.00 11.55
N MET A 7 -36.82 16.37 11.65
CA MET A 7 -35.75 15.50 11.30
C MET A 7 -35.90 14.33 12.27
N CYS A 8 -36.87 13.48 11.99
CA CYS A 8 -36.78 12.11 12.40
C CYS A 8 -35.43 11.66 11.81
N ILE A 9 -34.43 11.66 12.64
CA ILE A 9 -33.39 10.67 12.53
C ILE A 9 -34.18 9.38 12.74
N GLU A 10 -34.77 8.90 11.66
CA GLU A 10 -35.10 7.51 11.56
C GLU A 10 -33.76 6.86 11.80
N THR A 11 -33.57 6.42 13.03
CA THR A 11 -32.64 5.36 13.32
C THR A 11 -33.21 4.20 12.53
N ASP A 12 -32.93 4.21 11.21
CA ASP A 12 -32.97 3.04 10.42
C ASP A 12 -32.14 2.05 11.24
N THR A 13 -32.83 1.14 11.87
CA THR A 13 -32.23 -0.03 12.45
C THR A 13 -31.58 -0.71 11.26
N ILE A 14 -30.32 -0.36 11.01
CA ILE A 14 -29.48 -1.01 10.01
C ILE A 14 -29.59 -2.47 10.41
N ASP A 15 -30.36 -3.20 9.62
CA ASP A 15 -30.54 -4.63 9.85
C ASP A 15 -29.16 -5.25 9.78
N ILE A 16 -28.62 -5.57 10.95
CA ILE A 16 -27.29 -6.14 11.11
C ILE A 16 -27.12 -7.37 10.24
N THR A 17 -28.24 -8.10 9.99
CA THR A 17 -28.25 -9.25 9.09
C THR A 17 -28.05 -8.85 7.64
N THR A 18 -28.69 -7.78 7.18
CA THR A 18 -28.49 -7.24 5.82
C THR A 18 -27.07 -6.70 5.66
N LEU A 19 -26.57 -5.99 6.66
CA LEU A 19 -25.19 -5.50 6.65
C LEU A 19 -24.17 -6.66 6.67
N ALA A 20 -24.39 -7.66 7.52
CA ALA A 20 -23.54 -8.84 7.61
C ALA A 20 -23.53 -9.65 6.30
N ASN A 21 -24.70 -9.78 5.65
CA ASN A 21 -24.82 -10.44 4.35
C ASN A 21 -24.12 -9.64 3.26
N ALA A 22 -24.30 -8.30 3.23
CA ALA A 22 -23.60 -7.43 2.30
C ALA A 22 -22.08 -7.48 2.48
N LEU A 23 -21.60 -7.43 3.72
CA LEU A 23 -20.16 -7.56 4.03
C LEU A 23 -19.61 -8.93 3.67
N THR A 24 -20.40 -10.00 3.89
CA THR A 24 -20.00 -11.36 3.50
C THR A 24 -19.94 -11.52 1.99
N GLN A 25 -20.91 -10.94 1.28
CA GLN A 25 -20.94 -10.92 -0.18
C GLN A 25 -19.78 -10.08 -0.75
N TYR A 26 -19.50 -8.94 -0.12
CA TYR A 26 -18.37 -8.08 -0.48
C TYR A 26 -17.02 -8.77 -0.28
N LYS A 27 -16.87 -9.48 0.84
CA LYS A 27 -15.68 -10.27 1.16
C LYS A 27 -15.49 -11.46 0.21
N LYS A 28 -16.58 -12.08 -0.25
CA LYS A 28 -16.55 -13.19 -1.20
C LYS A 28 -16.27 -12.74 -2.64
N ALA A 29 -16.64 -11.49 -2.98
CA ALA A 29 -16.37 -10.92 -4.29
C ALA A 29 -14.93 -10.42 -4.48
N ASN A 30 -14.21 -10.15 -3.38
CA ASN A 30 -12.83 -9.66 -3.39
C ASN A 30 -12.01 -10.51 -2.42
N ASP A 31 -11.53 -11.65 -2.89
CA ASP A 31 -10.65 -12.49 -2.08
C ASP A 31 -9.24 -11.91 -2.10
N ILE A 32 -8.80 -11.40 -0.96
CA ILE A 32 -7.45 -10.86 -0.77
C ILE A 32 -6.74 -11.79 0.19
N THR A 33 -5.75 -12.50 -0.31
CA THR A 33 -4.88 -13.35 0.49
C THR A 33 -3.51 -12.70 0.63
N ILE A 34 -3.07 -12.50 1.87
CA ILE A 34 -1.72 -12.01 2.16
C ILE A 34 -0.81 -13.23 2.29
N ASP A 35 0.12 -13.41 1.35
CA ASP A 35 1.01 -14.58 1.31
C ASP A 35 2.25 -14.41 2.15
N ALA A 36 2.82 -13.22 2.16
CA ALA A 36 4.06 -12.96 2.87
C ALA A 36 4.15 -11.52 3.38
N TYR A 37 4.59 -11.41 4.61
CA TYR A 37 4.98 -10.16 5.23
C TYR A 37 6.43 -10.27 5.70
N SER A 38 7.29 -9.42 5.17
CA SER A 38 8.70 -9.32 5.56
C SER A 38 9.08 -7.85 5.73
N ASN A 39 10.22 -7.57 6.34
CA ASN A 39 10.70 -6.21 6.58
C ASN A 39 10.67 -5.35 5.30
N GLY A 40 9.67 -4.46 5.20
CA GLY A 40 9.49 -3.55 4.06
C GLY A 40 8.93 -4.19 2.79
N MET A 41 8.43 -5.41 2.83
CA MET A 41 7.79 -6.07 1.69
C MET A 41 6.48 -6.73 2.12
N VAL A 42 5.42 -6.52 1.35
CA VAL A 42 4.12 -7.19 1.51
C VAL A 42 3.71 -7.78 0.17
N LYS A 43 3.46 -9.07 0.15
CA LYS A 43 2.92 -9.78 -1.02
C LYS A 43 1.48 -10.16 -0.75
N ALA A 44 0.62 -9.87 -1.70
CA ALA A 44 -0.79 -10.23 -1.64
C ALA A 44 -1.27 -10.73 -3.01
N HIS A 45 -2.13 -11.73 -3.01
CA HIS A 45 -2.90 -12.15 -4.16
C HIS A 45 -4.32 -11.60 -4.05
N VAL A 46 -4.80 -11.03 -5.13
CA VAL A 46 -6.13 -10.43 -5.21
C VAL A 46 -6.83 -10.95 -6.44
N THR A 47 -8.04 -11.49 -6.25
CA THR A 47 -8.93 -11.87 -7.35
C THR A 47 -10.00 -10.81 -7.51
N VAL A 48 -10.02 -10.16 -8.67
CA VAL A 48 -11.00 -9.13 -9.04
C VAL A 48 -12.03 -9.74 -9.97
N THR A 49 -13.29 -9.82 -9.52
CA THR A 49 -14.38 -10.46 -10.27
C THR A 49 -15.27 -9.47 -11.04
N ASN A 50 -15.04 -8.18 -10.92
CA ASN A 50 -15.87 -7.17 -11.56
C ASN A 50 -15.04 -6.28 -12.50
N SER A 51 -15.52 -6.10 -13.74
CA SER A 51 -14.81 -5.45 -14.83
C SER A 51 -14.71 -3.92 -14.75
N GLU A 52 -15.42 -3.27 -13.83
CA GLU A 52 -15.23 -1.85 -13.59
C GLU A 52 -13.98 -1.66 -12.73
N GLN A 53 -13.09 -0.78 -13.14
CA GLN A 53 -11.78 -0.48 -12.54
C GLN A 53 -11.78 -0.64 -11.02
N SER A 54 -11.35 -1.82 -10.57
CA SER A 54 -11.28 -2.10 -9.14
C SER A 54 -10.07 -1.41 -8.54
N PHE A 55 -10.25 -0.85 -7.37
CA PHE A 55 -9.22 -0.15 -6.64
C PHE A 55 -8.93 -0.89 -5.33
N ALA A 56 -7.77 -1.52 -5.25
CA ALA A 56 -7.35 -2.18 -4.02
C ALA A 56 -6.74 -1.16 -3.06
N THR A 57 -7.34 -1.03 -1.87
CA THR A 57 -6.88 -0.14 -0.82
C THR A 57 -6.19 -0.96 0.28
N PHE A 58 -5.00 -0.53 0.66
CA PHE A 58 -4.25 -1.10 1.76
C PHE A 58 -4.23 -0.12 2.93
N THR A 59 -4.50 -0.60 4.13
CA THR A 59 -4.52 0.19 5.37
C THR A 59 -3.10 0.57 5.85
N ILE A 60 -2.22 0.85 4.92
CA ILE A 60 -0.86 1.31 5.15
C ILE A 60 -0.82 2.81 4.85
N PRO A 61 -0.30 3.67 5.75
CA PRO A 61 -0.18 5.09 5.49
C PRO A 61 0.67 5.38 4.26
N TYR A 62 0.21 6.32 3.44
CA TYR A 62 0.95 6.73 2.24
C TYR A 62 2.28 7.37 2.63
N HIS A 63 3.37 6.86 2.05
CA HIS A 63 4.70 7.44 2.16
C HIS A 63 5.43 7.32 0.81
N SER A 64 6.24 8.31 0.48
CA SER A 64 6.98 8.37 -0.81
C SER A 64 8.01 7.26 -1.02
N GLY A 65 8.36 6.55 0.05
CA GLY A 65 9.27 5.39 -0.03
C GLY A 65 8.60 4.10 -0.49
N TRP A 66 7.28 4.05 -0.58
CA TRP A 66 6.56 2.87 -1.05
C TRP A 66 6.51 2.81 -2.58
N SER A 67 6.69 1.62 -3.10
CA SER A 67 6.47 1.27 -4.50
C SER A 67 5.62 0.01 -4.58
N VAL A 68 4.83 -0.09 -5.65
CA VAL A 68 3.98 -1.24 -5.92
C VAL A 68 4.30 -1.84 -7.27
N THR A 69 4.32 -3.16 -7.34
CA THR A 69 4.32 -3.92 -8.58
C THR A 69 3.09 -4.81 -8.62
N VAL A 70 2.44 -4.83 -9.77
CA VAL A 70 1.31 -5.72 -10.05
C VAL A 70 1.74 -6.62 -11.21
N ASP A 71 1.70 -7.93 -11.01
CA ASP A 71 2.14 -8.94 -11.98
C ASP A 71 3.56 -8.67 -12.52
N GLY A 72 4.46 -8.25 -11.61
CA GLY A 72 5.83 -7.89 -11.94
C GLY A 72 6.03 -6.55 -12.65
N LYS A 73 4.95 -5.80 -12.94
CA LYS A 73 5.01 -4.46 -13.55
C LYS A 73 4.84 -3.38 -12.51
N LYS A 74 5.77 -2.42 -12.49
CA LYS A 74 5.68 -1.27 -11.58
C LYS A 74 4.46 -0.41 -11.92
N GLN A 75 3.67 -0.10 -10.90
CA GLN A 75 2.51 0.77 -10.98
C GLN A 75 2.66 1.99 -10.07
N GLU A 76 1.83 2.99 -10.31
CA GLU A 76 1.79 4.19 -9.49
C GLU A 76 0.99 3.94 -8.21
N VAL A 77 1.57 4.31 -7.08
CA VAL A 77 0.89 4.28 -5.77
C VAL A 77 -0.07 5.46 -5.70
N LYS A 78 -1.36 5.18 -5.62
CA LYS A 78 -2.40 6.21 -5.46
C LYS A 78 -2.79 6.35 -3.99
N LYS A 79 -3.19 7.57 -3.63
CA LYS A 79 -3.76 7.82 -2.30
C LYS A 79 -5.22 7.41 -2.27
N ALA A 80 -5.58 6.57 -1.32
CA ALA A 80 -6.94 6.21 -1.00
C ALA A 80 -7.40 6.90 0.27
N LEU A 81 -8.63 7.40 0.31
CA LEU A 81 -9.22 8.05 1.50
C LEU A 81 -8.33 9.15 2.11
N GLY A 82 -7.49 9.78 1.31
CA GLY A 82 -6.60 10.88 1.71
C GLY A 82 -5.28 10.48 2.36
N PHE A 83 -5.16 9.29 2.95
CA PHE A 83 -3.97 8.89 3.71
C PHE A 83 -3.53 7.43 3.53
N PHE A 84 -4.35 6.56 3.00
CA PHE A 84 -3.97 5.17 2.72
C PHE A 84 -3.37 5.02 1.32
N MET A 85 -2.71 3.89 1.09
CA MET A 85 -2.19 3.52 -0.22
C MET A 85 -3.17 2.65 -0.97
N GLY A 86 -3.19 2.81 -2.29
CA GLY A 86 -3.98 1.96 -3.15
C GLY A 86 -3.40 1.85 -4.55
N VAL A 87 -3.87 0.87 -5.28
CA VAL A 87 -3.49 0.58 -6.66
C VAL A 87 -4.73 0.23 -7.46
N SER A 88 -4.76 0.68 -8.71
CA SER A 88 -5.84 0.31 -9.65
C SER A 88 -5.56 -1.07 -10.23
N LEU A 89 -6.57 -1.93 -10.24
CA LEU A 89 -6.52 -3.27 -10.78
C LEU A 89 -7.53 -3.44 -11.90
N THR A 90 -7.25 -4.33 -12.81
CA THR A 90 -8.18 -4.83 -13.82
C THR A 90 -8.91 -6.07 -13.32
N GLU A 91 -9.82 -6.63 -14.12
CA GLU A 91 -10.43 -7.91 -13.82
C GLU A 91 -9.40 -9.03 -13.96
N GLY A 92 -9.43 -9.99 -13.06
CA GLY A 92 -8.57 -11.16 -13.04
C GLY A 92 -7.85 -11.38 -11.72
N GLU A 93 -6.92 -12.32 -11.74
CA GLU A 93 -6.03 -12.60 -10.62
C GLU A 93 -4.76 -11.76 -10.74
N HIS A 94 -4.39 -11.09 -9.67
CA HIS A 94 -3.21 -10.22 -9.62
C HIS A 94 -2.33 -10.52 -8.43
N GLU A 95 -1.03 -10.62 -8.67
CA GLU A 95 -0.01 -10.62 -7.61
C GLU A 95 0.45 -9.18 -7.36
N ILE A 96 0.21 -8.69 -6.15
CA ILE A 96 0.60 -7.34 -5.73
C ILE A 96 1.76 -7.44 -4.78
N VAL A 97 2.85 -6.77 -5.10
CA VAL A 97 4.04 -6.68 -4.24
C VAL A 97 4.30 -5.23 -3.88
N TRP A 98 4.14 -4.92 -2.60
CA TRP A 98 4.53 -3.64 -2.01
C TRP A 98 5.96 -3.74 -1.51
N SER A 99 6.78 -2.75 -1.84
CA SER A 99 8.17 -2.64 -1.37
C SER A 99 8.45 -1.25 -0.85
N TYR A 100 9.05 -1.18 0.33
CA TYR A 100 9.42 0.07 0.97
C TYR A 100 10.93 0.29 0.91
N THR A 101 11.33 1.42 0.34
CA THR A 101 12.72 1.89 0.35
C THR A 101 12.77 3.25 1.04
N PRO A 102 13.44 3.37 2.20
CA PRO A 102 13.55 4.65 2.88
C PRO A 102 14.17 5.73 1.97
N PRO A 103 13.55 6.91 1.88
CA PRO A 103 14.13 8.02 1.14
C PRO A 103 15.53 8.38 1.69
N GLY A 104 16.51 8.55 0.81
CA GLY A 104 17.89 8.86 1.20
C GLY A 104 18.77 7.66 1.51
N LEU A 105 18.25 6.42 1.52
CA LEU A 105 19.04 5.21 1.78
C LEU A 105 20.23 5.10 0.79
N HIS A 106 19.96 5.27 -0.49
CA HIS A 106 21.01 5.20 -1.51
C HIS A 106 22.06 6.30 -1.36
N LEU A 107 21.62 7.52 -1.03
CA LEU A 107 22.52 8.65 -0.79
C LEU A 107 23.39 8.41 0.44
N GLY A 108 22.80 7.95 1.54
CA GLY A 108 23.54 7.62 2.77
C GLY A 108 24.57 6.50 2.56
N MET A 109 24.19 5.46 1.82
CA MET A 109 25.08 4.36 1.46
C MET A 109 26.25 4.85 0.62
N PHE A 110 26.01 5.72 -0.36
CA PHE A 110 27.05 6.29 -1.21
C PHE A 110 28.05 7.12 -0.41
N ILE A 111 27.59 8.00 0.49
CA ILE A 111 28.42 8.81 1.37
C ILE A 111 29.27 7.91 2.31
N SER A 112 28.66 6.88 2.87
CA SER A 112 29.34 5.95 3.78
C SER A 112 30.46 5.19 3.08
N ILE A 113 30.22 4.66 1.88
CA ILE A 113 31.25 3.96 1.09
C ILE A 113 32.37 4.93 0.68
N SER A 114 32.03 6.13 0.24
CA SER A 114 33.01 7.15 -0.15
C SER A 114 33.92 7.55 1.01
N SER A 115 33.33 7.74 2.19
CA SER A 115 34.07 8.05 3.42
C SER A 115 35.04 6.92 3.82
N LEU A 116 34.58 5.67 3.72
CA LEU A 116 35.41 4.50 4.03
C LEU A 116 36.63 4.41 3.07
N LEU A 117 36.39 4.60 1.79
CA LEU A 117 37.47 4.61 0.79
C LEU A 117 38.49 5.72 1.04
N LEU A 118 38.02 6.91 1.44
CA LEU A 118 38.90 8.02 1.81
C LEU A 118 39.77 7.67 3.01
N LEU A 119 39.22 7.08 4.05
CA LEU A 119 39.97 6.65 5.24
C LEU A 119 41.03 5.61 4.89
N ILE A 120 40.68 4.61 4.07
CA ILE A 120 41.63 3.58 3.60
C ILE A 120 42.79 4.23 2.82
N PHE A 121 42.46 5.18 1.93
CA PHE A 121 43.43 5.91 1.14
C PHE A 121 44.40 6.70 2.00
N LEU A 122 43.91 7.48 2.98
CA LEU A 122 44.70 8.25 3.91
C LEU A 122 45.58 7.34 4.80
N TRP A 123 45.04 6.23 5.30
CA TRP A 123 45.79 5.26 6.09
C TRP A 123 46.94 4.63 5.30
N LYS A 124 46.69 4.25 4.04
CA LYS A 124 47.72 3.70 3.16
C LYS A 124 48.80 4.72 2.83
N LYS A 125 48.43 5.99 2.60
CA LYS A 125 49.39 7.08 2.37
C LYS A 125 50.28 7.28 3.60
N HIS A 126 49.72 7.32 4.79
CA HIS A 126 50.46 7.51 6.05
C HIS A 126 51.41 6.35 6.35
N LYS A 127 51.08 5.12 5.95
CA LYS A 127 51.95 3.95 6.15
C LYS A 127 53.15 3.92 5.18
N ASN A 128 53.08 4.63 4.06
CA ASN A 128 54.13 4.66 3.04
C ASN A 128 55.10 5.86 3.22
N GLU A 129 54.86 6.74 4.20
CA GLU A 129 55.81 7.76 4.69
C GLU A 129 56.58 7.26 5.90
#